data_f5d6a96d7d7928940990236679598a71
#
_entry.id   f5d6a96d7d7928940990236679598a71
#
_cell.length_a   1.000
_cell.length_b   1.000
_cell.length_c   1.000
_cell.angle_alpha   90.00
_cell.angle_beta   90.00
_cell.angle_gamma   90.00
#
_symmetry.space_group_name_H-M   'P 1'
#
loop_
_entity.id
_entity.type
_entity.pdbx_description
1 polymer ?
#
loop_
_entity_poly.entity_id
_entity_poly.type
_entity_poly.pdbx_seq_one_letter_code
_entity_poly.pdbx_strand_id
1 'polypeptide(L)'
;MHRLLFGDNQFFGVNHMSEEKARAQAMQFKDAPSIMRVLDYAYDAGIKVFMCTTHDRVGEVADIVRENPRRYPDFEFYPCMPYAHKYANSVGEVGIIETARRFAPGGIVETLIKGAISAVTQDAEKLAQLLVDAEMKRFAGLKTPVVFLQNVVTDLLLGLKLYPMFAIFARHIGEKYGAEAGFITMNLPRLVEALEQVGMKDPIVCANVNKIGFRMPGGIDAYRELIRSGRCRAIAMSVFASGAIPPTEAIEWVCSLQGLHSIVFGASSPRNIRQTKELIEQAWGRGPVP
;
A
#
# COMPACT_ATOMS: atom_id res chain seq x y z
N MET A 1 -1.38 -7.63 13.15
CA MET A 1 -1.67 -7.39 11.71
C MET A 1 -2.32 -8.63 11.12
N HIS A 2 -3.33 -8.46 10.25
CA HIS A 2 -4.03 -9.58 9.61
C HIS A 2 -3.14 -10.27 8.56
N ARG A 3 -3.30 -11.60 8.40
CA ARG A 3 -2.53 -12.36 7.40
C ARG A 3 -2.96 -12.09 5.96
N LEU A 4 -4.25 -11.78 5.76
CA LEU A 4 -4.83 -11.50 4.45
C LEU A 4 -5.33 -10.08 4.39
N LEU A 5 -4.87 -9.36 3.37
CA LEU A 5 -5.28 -8.00 3.06
C LEU A 5 -5.89 -7.99 1.66
N PHE A 6 -6.97 -7.23 1.48
CA PHE A 6 -7.60 -7.06 0.17
C PHE A 6 -7.14 -5.75 -0.44
N GLY A 7 -6.53 -5.80 -1.61
CA GLY A 7 -6.03 -4.62 -2.33
C GLY A 7 -7.07 -4.00 -3.23
N ASP A 8 -6.78 -2.82 -3.79
CA ASP A 8 -7.70 -2.02 -4.59
C ASP A 8 -7.37 -1.90 -6.10
N ASN A 9 -6.22 -2.40 -6.55
CA ASN A 9 -5.74 -2.24 -7.93
C ASN A 9 -6.78 -2.61 -9.00
N GLN A 10 -7.58 -3.66 -8.78
CA GLN A 10 -8.63 -4.12 -9.70
C GLN A 10 -9.76 -3.09 -9.87
N PHE A 11 -9.97 -2.19 -8.91
CA PHE A 11 -11.03 -1.19 -8.95
C PHE A 11 -10.66 0.05 -9.76
N PHE A 12 -9.36 0.28 -9.96
CA PHE A 12 -8.84 1.48 -10.60
C PHE A 12 -8.14 1.20 -11.93
N GLY A 13 -8.33 0.02 -12.49
CA GLY A 13 -7.76 -0.34 -13.77
C GLY A 13 -6.23 -0.44 -13.74
N VAL A 14 -5.65 -0.78 -12.62
CA VAL A 14 -4.20 -1.01 -12.49
C VAL A 14 -3.90 -2.45 -12.90
N ASN A 15 -3.62 -2.65 -14.19
CA ASN A 15 -3.17 -3.92 -14.72
C ASN A 15 -1.86 -3.72 -15.50
N HIS A 16 -0.79 -4.30 -15.02
CA HIS A 16 0.55 -4.09 -15.58
C HIS A 16 0.85 -4.90 -16.85
N MET A 17 -0.06 -5.79 -17.26
CA MET A 17 0.14 -6.70 -18.40
C MET A 17 -0.86 -6.50 -19.54
N SER A 18 -1.99 -5.82 -19.31
CA SER A 18 -3.04 -5.67 -20.32
C SER A 18 -3.82 -4.38 -20.11
N GLU A 19 -3.67 -3.44 -21.03
CA GLU A 19 -4.46 -2.20 -21.07
C GLU A 19 -5.95 -2.46 -21.29
N GLU A 20 -6.30 -3.48 -22.08
CA GLU A 20 -7.69 -3.84 -22.34
C GLU A 20 -8.38 -4.31 -21.05
N LYS A 21 -7.74 -5.18 -20.27
CA LYS A 21 -8.23 -5.59 -18.94
C LYS A 21 -8.32 -4.41 -17.98
N ALA A 22 -7.34 -3.51 -18.01
CA ALA A 22 -7.36 -2.30 -17.20
C ALA A 22 -8.58 -1.42 -17.50
N ARG A 23 -8.85 -1.18 -18.79
CA ARG A 23 -10.03 -0.41 -19.25
C ARG A 23 -11.34 -1.11 -18.88
N ALA A 24 -11.45 -2.42 -19.09
CA ALA A 24 -12.63 -3.19 -18.72
C ALA A 24 -12.92 -3.12 -17.21
N GLN A 25 -11.89 -3.24 -16.36
CA GLN A 25 -12.00 -3.10 -14.91
C GLN A 25 -12.41 -1.68 -14.50
N ALA A 26 -11.84 -0.64 -15.11
CA ALA A 26 -12.22 0.74 -14.84
C ALA A 26 -13.71 1.02 -15.19
N MET A 27 -14.21 0.42 -16.28
CA MET A 27 -15.63 0.51 -16.65
C MET A 27 -16.55 -0.28 -15.71
N GLN A 28 -16.09 -1.44 -15.21
CA GLN A 28 -16.84 -2.28 -14.29
C GLN A 28 -17.02 -1.63 -12.91
N PHE A 29 -15.99 -0.92 -12.43
CA PHE A 29 -15.94 -0.32 -11.09
C PHE A 29 -16.03 1.21 -11.14
N LYS A 30 -16.97 1.74 -11.91
CA LYS A 30 -17.16 3.17 -12.11
C LYS A 30 -17.70 3.93 -10.89
N ASP A 31 -18.29 3.24 -9.92
CA ASP A 31 -18.96 3.81 -8.75
C ASP A 31 -18.66 3.01 -7.46
N ALA A 32 -18.88 3.61 -6.29
CA ALA A 32 -18.66 2.98 -5.01
C ALA A 32 -19.54 1.74 -4.75
N PRO A 33 -20.83 1.69 -5.13
CA PRO A 33 -21.63 0.49 -4.98
C PRO A 33 -21.08 -0.73 -5.73
N SER A 34 -20.45 -0.55 -6.88
CA SER A 34 -19.80 -1.65 -7.62
C SER A 34 -18.56 -2.19 -6.90
N ILE A 35 -17.80 -1.31 -6.26
CA ILE A 35 -16.67 -1.68 -5.40
C ILE A 35 -17.16 -2.39 -4.15
N MET A 36 -18.18 -1.83 -3.46
CA MET A 36 -18.74 -2.42 -2.23
C MET A 36 -19.23 -3.84 -2.44
N ARG A 37 -19.89 -4.17 -3.57
CA ARG A 37 -20.29 -5.55 -3.85
C ARG A 37 -19.13 -6.54 -3.78
N VAL A 38 -17.94 -6.15 -4.25
CA VAL A 38 -16.75 -7.01 -4.18
C VAL A 38 -16.17 -7.03 -2.78
N LEU A 39 -16.16 -5.89 -2.09
CA LEU A 39 -15.70 -5.81 -0.70
C LEU A 39 -16.61 -6.62 0.24
N ASP A 40 -17.92 -6.65 0.00
CA ASP A 40 -18.86 -7.51 0.72
C ASP A 40 -18.49 -8.99 0.58
N TYR A 41 -18.19 -9.44 -0.63
CA TYR A 41 -17.74 -10.82 -0.84
C TYR A 41 -16.42 -11.14 -0.11
N ALA A 42 -15.48 -10.20 -0.11
CA ALA A 42 -14.23 -10.36 0.63
C ALA A 42 -14.48 -10.38 2.15
N TYR A 43 -15.29 -9.45 2.64
CA TYR A 43 -15.63 -9.33 4.05
C TYR A 43 -16.38 -10.55 4.56
N ASP A 44 -17.39 -11.03 3.83
CA ASP A 44 -18.16 -12.23 4.17
C ASP A 44 -17.31 -13.51 4.09
N ALA A 45 -16.29 -13.52 3.24
CA ALA A 45 -15.26 -14.56 3.24
C ALA A 45 -14.28 -14.46 4.42
N GLY A 46 -14.38 -13.45 5.30
CA GLY A 46 -13.52 -13.25 6.47
C GLY A 46 -12.28 -12.41 6.23
N ILE A 47 -12.15 -11.74 5.08
CA ILE A 47 -11.04 -10.80 4.81
C ILE A 47 -11.49 -9.41 5.29
N LYS A 48 -10.99 -8.99 6.45
CA LYS A 48 -11.48 -7.81 7.17
C LYS A 48 -10.75 -6.51 6.84
N VAL A 49 -9.63 -6.58 6.13
CA VAL A 49 -8.76 -5.44 5.84
C VAL A 49 -8.84 -5.07 4.37
N PHE A 50 -9.12 -3.80 4.11
CA PHE A 50 -9.03 -3.18 2.80
C PHE A 50 -7.82 -2.25 2.75
N MET A 51 -6.74 -2.70 2.11
CA MET A 51 -5.55 -1.90 1.82
C MET A 51 -5.80 -1.12 0.53
N CYS A 52 -5.97 0.19 0.63
CA CYS A 52 -6.55 1.00 -0.42
C CYS A 52 -5.86 2.36 -0.59
N THR A 53 -5.84 2.85 -1.82
CA THR A 53 -5.48 4.23 -2.12
C THR A 53 -6.52 5.22 -1.58
N THR A 54 -6.18 6.50 -1.50
CA THR A 54 -7.08 7.57 -1.05
C THR A 54 -7.87 8.20 -2.21
N HIS A 55 -8.22 7.39 -3.21
CA HIS A 55 -9.05 7.79 -4.35
C HIS A 55 -10.45 8.25 -3.90
N ASP A 56 -11.11 9.15 -4.64
CA ASP A 56 -12.42 9.71 -4.27
C ASP A 56 -13.49 8.62 -4.08
N ARG A 57 -13.54 7.60 -4.96
CA ARG A 57 -14.45 6.45 -4.79
C ARG A 57 -14.19 5.61 -3.55
N VAL A 58 -12.94 5.58 -3.04
CA VAL A 58 -12.64 4.95 -1.74
C VAL A 58 -13.21 5.80 -0.60
N GLY A 59 -13.23 7.13 -0.75
CA GLY A 59 -13.94 8.01 0.18
C GLY A 59 -15.44 7.68 0.27
N GLU A 60 -16.09 7.48 -0.87
CA GLU A 60 -17.51 7.05 -0.91
C GLU A 60 -17.71 5.65 -0.28
N VAL A 61 -16.78 4.71 -0.51
CA VAL A 61 -16.77 3.40 0.16
C VAL A 61 -16.64 3.57 1.68
N ALA A 62 -15.76 4.46 2.13
CA ALA A 62 -15.59 4.77 3.54
C ALA A 62 -16.87 5.34 4.17
N ASP A 63 -17.61 6.18 3.45
CA ASP A 63 -18.90 6.70 3.88
C ASP A 63 -19.93 5.58 4.03
N ILE A 64 -20.04 4.67 3.05
CA ILE A 64 -20.94 3.52 3.14
C ILE A 64 -20.62 2.64 4.36
N VAL A 65 -19.36 2.36 4.62
CA VAL A 65 -18.96 1.55 5.79
C VAL A 65 -19.29 2.28 7.10
N ARG A 66 -19.04 3.59 7.17
CA ARG A 66 -19.31 4.44 8.34
C ARG A 66 -20.82 4.50 8.67
N GLU A 67 -21.66 4.54 7.65
CA GLU A 67 -23.13 4.56 7.79
C GLU A 67 -23.71 3.20 8.19
N ASN A 68 -22.93 2.11 8.03
CA ASN A 68 -23.38 0.75 8.31
C ASN A 68 -22.50 0.02 9.35
N PRO A 69 -22.30 0.57 10.57
CA PRO A 69 -21.38 0.02 11.57
C PRO A 69 -21.79 -1.38 12.08
N ARG A 70 -23.09 -1.71 12.03
CA ARG A 70 -23.57 -3.05 12.41
C ARG A 70 -23.24 -4.11 11.37
N ARG A 71 -23.13 -3.74 10.12
CA ARG A 71 -22.74 -4.64 9.01
C ARG A 71 -21.22 -4.87 8.98
N TYR A 72 -20.42 -3.87 9.34
CA TYR A 72 -18.97 -3.86 9.26
C TYR A 72 -18.28 -3.59 10.61
N PRO A 73 -18.59 -4.35 11.68
CA PRO A 73 -18.09 -4.04 13.03
C PRO A 73 -16.59 -4.16 13.18
N ASP A 74 -15.94 -4.94 12.35
CA ASP A 74 -14.51 -5.25 12.37
C ASP A 74 -13.81 -4.98 11.03
N PHE A 75 -14.43 -4.17 10.16
CA PHE A 75 -13.79 -3.76 8.90
C PHE A 75 -12.72 -2.71 9.16
N GLU A 76 -11.55 -2.93 8.59
CA GLU A 76 -10.39 -2.07 8.74
C GLU A 76 -9.93 -1.52 7.39
N PHE A 77 -9.61 -0.23 7.36
CA PHE A 77 -8.96 0.39 6.23
C PHE A 77 -7.46 0.52 6.51
N TYR A 78 -6.64 0.15 5.54
CA TYR A 78 -5.21 0.43 5.51
C TYR A 78 -4.92 1.43 4.39
N PRO A 79 -5.09 2.75 4.65
CA PRO A 79 -4.93 3.78 3.64
C PRO A 79 -3.49 3.86 3.12
N CYS A 80 -3.33 3.95 1.81
CA CYS A 80 -2.05 4.11 1.12
C CYS A 80 -1.99 5.52 0.51
N MET A 81 -1.17 6.40 1.06
CA MET A 81 -1.16 7.82 0.74
C MET A 81 0.24 8.39 0.50
N PRO A 82 0.33 9.56 -0.14
CA PRO A 82 -0.74 10.25 -0.88
C PRO A 82 -1.08 9.52 -2.17
N TYR A 83 -2.32 9.70 -2.70
CA TYR A 83 -2.72 9.12 -3.98
C TYR A 83 -2.04 9.87 -5.14
N ALA A 84 -0.91 9.32 -5.59
CA ALA A 84 -0.01 9.97 -6.55
C ALA A 84 -0.68 10.39 -7.87
N HIS A 85 -1.67 9.62 -8.38
CA HIS A 85 -2.38 9.97 -9.62
C HIS A 85 -3.22 11.25 -9.52
N LYS A 86 -3.75 11.58 -8.35
CA LYS A 86 -4.45 12.84 -8.10
C LYS A 86 -3.53 14.04 -8.33
N TYR A 87 -2.28 13.91 -7.91
CA TYR A 87 -1.26 14.94 -8.05
C TYR A 87 -0.62 14.91 -9.44
N ALA A 88 -0.44 13.72 -10.05
CA ALA A 88 0.11 13.56 -11.40
C ALA A 88 -0.80 14.17 -12.49
N ASN A 89 -2.11 14.05 -12.36
CA ASN A 89 -3.05 14.71 -13.28
C ASN A 89 -2.94 16.22 -13.20
N SER A 90 -2.85 16.76 -11.99
CA SER A 90 -2.59 18.21 -11.80
C SER A 90 -1.23 18.62 -12.36
N VAL A 91 -0.20 17.77 -12.25
CA VAL A 91 1.13 18.01 -12.86
C VAL A 91 1.05 18.00 -14.38
N GLY A 92 0.27 17.11 -14.99
CA GLY A 92 0.06 17.04 -16.43
C GLY A 92 -0.67 18.27 -16.99
N GLU A 93 -1.61 18.83 -16.23
CA GLU A 93 -2.40 20.01 -16.65
C GLU A 93 -1.66 21.34 -16.43
N VAL A 94 -0.93 21.50 -15.34
CA VAL A 94 -0.38 22.80 -14.93
C VAL A 94 1.13 22.76 -14.63
N GLY A 95 1.77 21.60 -14.78
CA GLY A 95 3.19 21.38 -14.51
C GLY A 95 3.51 21.14 -13.03
N ILE A 96 4.69 20.56 -12.77
CA ILE A 96 5.15 20.16 -11.42
C ILE A 96 5.16 21.35 -10.45
N ILE A 97 5.66 22.51 -10.90
CA ILE A 97 5.82 23.70 -10.07
C ILE A 97 4.47 24.28 -9.66
N GLU A 98 3.51 24.33 -10.58
CA GLU A 98 2.18 24.90 -10.30
C GLU A 98 1.31 23.92 -9.49
N THR A 99 1.42 22.62 -9.74
CA THR A 99 0.80 21.61 -8.89
C THR A 99 1.31 21.73 -7.45
N ALA A 100 2.61 21.84 -7.31
CA ALA A 100 3.25 22.05 -6.04
C ALA A 100 2.80 23.34 -5.35
N ARG A 101 2.63 24.45 -6.09
CA ARG A 101 2.10 25.72 -5.54
C ARG A 101 0.64 25.60 -5.10
N ARG A 102 -0.21 24.87 -5.82
CA ARG A 102 -1.62 24.66 -5.46
C ARG A 102 -1.80 23.86 -4.18
N PHE A 103 -0.94 22.87 -3.95
CA PHE A 103 -1.03 22.00 -2.79
C PHE A 103 -0.05 22.38 -1.67
N ALA A 104 0.93 23.22 -1.96
CA ALA A 104 1.97 23.69 -1.06
C ALA A 104 2.31 25.16 -1.31
N PRO A 105 1.55 26.12 -0.79
CA PRO A 105 1.94 27.53 -0.88
C PRO A 105 3.25 27.74 -0.11
N GLY A 106 4.31 28.19 -0.80
CA GLY A 106 5.57 28.60 -0.13
C GLY A 106 6.89 28.09 -0.72
N GLY A 107 6.93 27.61 -1.98
CA GLY A 107 8.23 27.35 -2.65
C GLY A 107 9.00 26.10 -2.17
N ILE A 108 8.41 25.26 -1.32
CA ILE A 108 9.06 24.08 -0.72
C ILE A 108 9.42 23.03 -1.77
N VAL A 109 8.61 22.88 -2.82
CA VAL A 109 8.89 21.93 -3.90
C VAL A 109 10.06 22.40 -4.77
N GLU A 110 10.20 23.71 -4.97
CA GLU A 110 11.38 24.26 -5.64
C GLU A 110 12.66 23.99 -4.85
N THR A 111 12.59 24.02 -3.54
CA THR A 111 13.70 23.68 -2.63
C THR A 111 14.01 22.20 -2.68
N LEU A 112 12.99 21.32 -2.75
CA LEU A 112 13.14 19.86 -2.91
C LEU A 112 13.77 19.50 -4.26
N ILE A 113 13.39 20.18 -5.34
CA ILE A 113 13.89 19.89 -6.71
C ILE A 113 15.30 20.47 -6.93
N LYS A 114 15.68 21.55 -6.29
CA LYS A 114 16.99 22.22 -6.49
C LYS A 114 18.17 21.57 -5.75
N GLY A 115 17.97 20.43 -5.10
CA GLY A 115 19.09 19.63 -4.54
C GLY A 115 19.84 20.28 -3.36
N ALA A 116 19.27 21.29 -2.74
CA ALA A 116 19.86 21.96 -1.57
C ALA A 116 19.43 21.30 -0.23
N ILE A 117 19.19 19.96 -0.25
CA ILE A 117 18.59 19.31 0.92
C ILE A 117 19.64 18.49 1.63
N SER A 118 20.45 19.15 2.40
CA SER A 118 21.19 18.54 3.52
C SER A 118 20.41 18.56 4.85
N ALA A 119 19.24 19.20 4.89
CA ALA A 119 18.37 19.21 6.06
C ALA A 119 16.89 19.25 5.64
N VAL A 120 16.07 18.36 6.21
CA VAL A 120 14.60 18.47 6.15
C VAL A 120 14.21 19.73 6.91
N THR A 121 13.63 20.70 6.20
CA THR A 121 13.19 21.95 6.83
C THR A 121 11.89 21.72 7.61
N GLN A 122 11.63 22.51 8.65
CA GLN A 122 10.36 22.48 9.39
C GLN A 122 9.15 22.69 8.48
N ASP A 123 9.31 23.43 7.40
CA ASP A 123 8.23 23.68 6.43
C ASP A 123 7.91 22.42 5.60
N ALA A 124 8.93 21.62 5.23
CA ALA A 124 8.71 20.34 4.55
C ALA A 124 8.00 19.33 5.46
N GLU A 125 8.35 19.29 6.75
CA GLU A 125 7.66 18.47 7.74
C GLU A 125 6.18 18.85 7.87
N LYS A 126 5.89 20.14 8.09
CA LYS A 126 4.52 20.66 8.19
C LYS A 126 3.69 20.35 6.95
N LEU A 127 4.29 20.49 5.77
CA LEU A 127 3.61 20.19 4.52
C LEU A 127 3.26 18.70 4.41
N ALA A 128 4.21 17.82 4.71
CA ALA A 128 3.97 16.38 4.70
C ALA A 128 2.82 16.01 5.66
N GLN A 129 2.81 16.59 6.86
CA GLN A 129 1.75 16.39 7.84
C GLN A 129 0.38 16.88 7.33
N LEU A 130 0.33 18.07 6.71
CA LEU A 130 -0.91 18.62 6.15
C LEU A 130 -1.48 17.75 5.01
N LEU A 131 -0.61 17.21 4.16
CA LEU A 131 -1.03 16.28 3.08
C LEU A 131 -1.60 15.00 3.67
N VAL A 132 -0.93 14.41 4.64
CA VAL A 132 -1.43 13.23 5.36
C VAL A 132 -2.79 13.52 6.01
N ASP A 133 -2.92 14.65 6.69
CA ASP A 133 -4.16 15.05 7.36
C ASP A 133 -5.32 15.26 6.40
N ALA A 134 -5.06 15.84 5.22
CA ALA A 134 -6.07 16.02 4.20
C ALA A 134 -6.61 14.69 3.65
N GLU A 135 -5.72 13.72 3.47
CA GLU A 135 -6.07 12.38 2.99
C GLU A 135 -6.80 11.55 4.07
N MET A 136 -6.35 11.65 5.33
CA MET A 136 -6.95 10.93 6.47
C MET A 136 -8.36 11.39 6.83
N LYS A 137 -8.77 12.60 6.45
CA LYS A 137 -10.14 13.10 6.71
C LYS A 137 -11.23 12.15 6.20
N ARG A 138 -10.97 11.45 5.08
CA ARG A 138 -11.92 10.49 4.49
C ARG A 138 -12.18 9.27 5.37
N PHE A 139 -11.25 8.94 6.24
CA PHE A 139 -11.32 7.78 7.13
C PHE A 139 -11.70 8.14 8.58
N ALA A 140 -12.08 9.40 8.85
CA ALA A 140 -12.49 9.83 10.18
C ALA A 140 -13.60 8.94 10.75
N GLY A 141 -13.41 8.44 11.99
CA GLY A 141 -14.36 7.56 12.69
C GLY A 141 -14.33 6.09 12.22
N LEU A 142 -13.43 5.72 11.31
CA LEU A 142 -13.23 4.34 10.86
C LEU A 142 -11.95 3.74 11.48
N LYS A 143 -11.86 2.41 11.48
CA LYS A 143 -10.68 1.70 11.96
C LYS A 143 -9.57 1.76 10.92
N THR A 144 -8.48 2.44 11.26
CA THR A 144 -7.29 2.60 10.42
C THR A 144 -6.02 2.26 11.21
N PRO A 145 -5.83 1.01 11.64
CA PRO A 145 -4.72 0.65 12.53
C PRO A 145 -3.34 0.76 11.86
N VAL A 146 -3.29 0.73 10.54
CA VAL A 146 -2.06 0.93 9.77
C VAL A 146 -2.31 1.93 8.64
N VAL A 147 -1.40 2.90 8.48
CA VAL A 147 -1.43 3.89 7.40
C VAL A 147 -0.14 3.80 6.61
N PHE A 148 -0.24 3.62 5.30
CA PHE A 148 0.92 3.40 4.42
C PHE A 148 1.37 4.65 3.69
N LEU A 149 2.68 4.87 3.65
CA LEU A 149 3.29 5.74 2.67
C LEU A 149 3.37 5.00 1.32
N GLN A 150 2.78 5.58 0.27
CA GLN A 150 2.69 4.95 -1.05
C GLN A 150 4.06 4.84 -1.72
N ASN A 151 4.26 3.80 -2.53
CA ASN A 151 5.55 3.47 -3.15
C ASN A 151 6.18 4.61 -3.95
N VAL A 152 5.39 5.40 -4.67
CA VAL A 152 5.93 6.54 -5.46
C VAL A 152 6.67 7.53 -4.57
N VAL A 153 6.09 7.87 -3.41
CA VAL A 153 6.73 8.78 -2.46
C VAL A 153 7.85 8.08 -1.69
N THR A 154 7.61 6.85 -1.23
CA THR A 154 8.62 6.06 -0.53
C THR A 154 9.90 5.91 -1.36
N ASP A 155 9.76 5.47 -2.62
CA ASP A 155 10.91 5.22 -3.49
C ASP A 155 11.59 6.53 -3.94
N LEU A 156 10.85 7.64 -4.07
CA LEU A 156 11.41 8.96 -4.29
C LEU A 156 12.28 9.41 -3.10
N LEU A 157 11.74 9.34 -1.87
CA LEU A 157 12.48 9.69 -0.66
C LEU A 157 13.71 8.81 -0.48
N LEU A 158 13.59 7.52 -0.79
CA LEU A 158 14.68 6.55 -0.76
C LEU A 158 15.78 6.93 -1.78
N GLY A 159 15.40 7.26 -3.01
CA GLY A 159 16.32 7.67 -4.07
C GLY A 159 17.05 8.98 -3.77
N LEU A 160 16.35 9.94 -3.16
CA LEU A 160 16.91 11.22 -2.72
C LEU A 160 17.65 11.15 -1.37
N LYS A 161 17.67 9.98 -0.71
CA LYS A 161 18.26 9.77 0.63
C LYS A 161 17.63 10.65 1.72
N LEU A 162 16.37 11.02 1.57
CA LEU A 162 15.61 11.83 2.55
C LEU A 162 15.02 10.94 3.66
N TYR A 163 15.81 10.06 4.23
CA TYR A 163 15.39 9.05 5.20
C TYR A 163 14.70 9.62 6.46
N PRO A 164 15.08 10.81 7.00
CA PRO A 164 14.36 11.40 8.12
C PRO A 164 12.87 11.61 7.89
N MET A 165 12.42 11.76 6.62
CA MET A 165 10.99 11.89 6.28
C MET A 165 10.18 10.64 6.65
N PHE A 166 10.79 9.46 6.65
CA PHE A 166 10.13 8.23 7.09
C PHE A 166 9.80 8.27 8.59
N ALA A 167 10.76 8.75 9.41
CA ALA A 167 10.54 8.91 10.85
C ALA A 167 9.50 9.99 11.15
N ILE A 168 9.51 11.10 10.40
CA ILE A 168 8.51 12.17 10.50
C ILE A 168 7.10 11.63 10.20
N PHE A 169 6.94 10.91 9.10
CA PHE A 169 5.68 10.27 8.74
C PHE A 169 5.20 9.32 9.83
N ALA A 170 6.08 8.42 10.30
CA ALA A 170 5.72 7.43 11.31
C ALA A 170 5.32 8.08 12.65
N ARG A 171 6.07 9.10 13.10
CA ARG A 171 5.75 9.87 14.30
C ARG A 171 4.38 10.54 14.18
N HIS A 172 4.11 11.23 13.07
CA HIS A 172 2.83 11.92 12.84
C HIS A 172 1.64 10.96 12.84
N ILE A 173 1.78 9.80 12.17
CA ILE A 173 0.75 8.76 12.16
C ILE A 173 0.50 8.22 13.56
N GLY A 174 1.56 7.93 14.32
CA GLY A 174 1.45 7.42 15.68
C GLY A 174 0.82 8.41 16.65
N GLU A 175 1.33 9.65 16.67
CA GLU A 175 0.89 10.68 17.62
C GLU A 175 -0.52 11.18 17.35
N LYS A 176 -0.88 11.39 16.08
CA LYS A 176 -2.16 12.01 15.72
C LYS A 176 -3.28 11.00 15.53
N TYR A 177 -3.01 9.84 14.97
CA TYR A 177 -4.02 8.86 14.59
C TYR A 177 -4.00 7.60 15.44
N GLY A 178 -2.99 7.42 16.29
CA GLY A 178 -2.82 6.20 17.10
C GLY A 178 -2.62 4.95 16.25
N ALA A 179 -2.13 5.12 15.01
CA ALA A 179 -1.94 4.05 14.04
C ALA A 179 -0.46 3.74 13.83
N GLU A 180 -0.15 2.58 13.29
CA GLU A 180 1.21 2.24 12.86
C GLU A 180 1.47 2.76 11.44
N ALA A 181 2.70 3.23 11.20
CA ALA A 181 3.13 3.58 9.85
C ALA A 181 3.62 2.34 9.11
N GLY A 182 3.13 2.18 7.88
CA GLY A 182 3.62 1.20 6.92
C GLY A 182 4.25 1.90 5.70
N PHE A 183 5.06 1.17 4.96
CA PHE A 183 5.75 1.70 3.78
C PHE A 183 5.59 0.74 2.61
N ILE A 184 5.21 1.25 1.45
CA ILE A 184 5.15 0.47 0.22
C ILE A 184 6.36 0.82 -0.63
N THR A 185 7.08 -0.18 -1.15
CA THR A 185 8.29 0.05 -1.96
C THR A 185 8.41 -0.94 -3.10
N MET A 186 9.13 -0.53 -4.14
CA MET A 186 9.63 -1.41 -5.20
C MET A 186 11.00 -2.01 -4.86
N ASN A 187 11.63 -1.60 -3.73
CA ASN A 187 12.96 -2.06 -3.35
C ASN A 187 13.05 -2.36 -1.83
N LEU A 188 12.58 -3.55 -1.44
CA LEU A 188 12.51 -3.97 -0.05
C LEU A 188 13.87 -3.89 0.68
N PRO A 189 15.00 -4.43 0.16
CA PRO A 189 16.26 -4.40 0.89
C PRO A 189 16.74 -2.98 1.20
N ARG A 190 16.70 -2.10 0.20
CA ARG A 190 17.15 -0.71 0.37
C ARG A 190 16.29 0.08 1.32
N LEU A 191 14.96 -0.15 1.28
CA LEU A 191 14.06 0.56 2.20
C LEU A 191 14.29 0.12 3.63
N VAL A 192 14.41 -1.18 3.91
CA VAL A 192 14.64 -1.67 5.28
C VAL A 192 15.93 -1.11 5.85
N GLU A 193 17.02 -1.10 5.07
CA GLU A 193 18.28 -0.45 5.47
C GLU A 193 18.09 1.03 5.81
N ALA A 194 17.32 1.77 5.01
CA ALA A 194 17.06 3.19 5.24
C ALA A 194 16.20 3.44 6.50
N LEU A 195 15.21 2.58 6.75
CA LEU A 195 14.36 2.66 7.93
C LEU A 195 15.14 2.37 9.22
N GLU A 196 16.07 1.41 9.18
CA GLU A 196 16.98 1.13 10.29
C GLU A 196 17.92 2.29 10.59
N GLN A 197 18.44 2.99 9.56
CA GLN A 197 19.30 4.16 9.74
C GLN A 197 18.57 5.31 10.47
N VAL A 198 17.26 5.39 10.39
CA VAL A 198 16.47 6.37 11.15
C VAL A 198 15.87 5.79 12.45
N GLY A 199 16.38 4.64 12.89
CA GLY A 199 16.06 4.05 14.18
C GLY A 199 14.75 3.29 14.25
N MET A 200 14.10 3.00 13.11
CA MET A 200 12.88 2.20 13.09
C MET A 200 13.19 0.73 13.35
N LYS A 201 12.45 0.16 14.29
CA LYS A 201 12.52 -1.27 14.62
C LYS A 201 11.26 -1.95 14.14
N ASP A 202 11.41 -3.12 13.51
CA ASP A 202 10.32 -3.96 13.03
C ASP A 202 9.26 -3.20 12.18
N PRO A 203 9.69 -2.40 11.16
CA PRO A 203 8.76 -1.62 10.35
C PRO A 203 7.84 -2.51 9.52
N ILE A 204 6.61 -2.03 9.25
CA ILE A 204 5.69 -2.68 8.31
C ILE A 204 6.09 -2.27 6.89
N VAL A 205 6.45 -3.24 6.05
CA VAL A 205 6.85 -2.98 4.66
C VAL A 205 6.09 -3.87 3.69
N CYS A 206 5.40 -3.25 2.73
CA CYS A 206 4.74 -3.94 1.62
C CYS A 206 5.61 -3.83 0.36
N ALA A 207 5.95 -4.97 -0.24
CA ALA A 207 6.80 -5.02 -1.43
C ALA A 207 6.39 -6.16 -2.37
N ASN A 208 6.88 -6.09 -3.63
CA ASN A 208 6.71 -7.21 -4.55
C ASN A 208 7.46 -8.43 -4.02
N VAL A 209 6.75 -9.55 -3.85
CA VAL A 209 7.34 -10.82 -3.44
C VAL A 209 6.71 -11.93 -4.28
N ASN A 210 7.47 -12.50 -5.21
CA ASN A 210 6.99 -13.55 -6.12
C ASN A 210 8.10 -14.47 -6.56
N LYS A 211 7.73 -15.66 -6.99
CA LYS A 211 8.63 -16.78 -7.32
C LYS A 211 9.61 -16.47 -8.46
N ILE A 212 9.28 -15.56 -9.38
CA ILE A 212 10.10 -15.27 -10.57
C ILE A 212 10.93 -13.99 -10.45
N GLY A 213 10.93 -13.32 -9.30
CA GLY A 213 11.70 -12.08 -9.09
C GLY A 213 11.15 -10.85 -9.83
N PHE A 214 9.89 -10.89 -10.26
CA PHE A 214 9.27 -9.78 -10.97
C PHE A 214 9.22 -8.53 -10.09
N ARG A 215 9.88 -7.46 -10.55
CA ARG A 215 10.04 -6.19 -9.82
C ARG A 215 10.62 -6.36 -8.41
N MET A 216 11.62 -7.23 -8.27
CA MET A 216 12.37 -7.47 -7.04
C MET A 216 13.85 -7.12 -7.22
N PRO A 217 14.23 -5.82 -7.17
CA PRO A 217 15.63 -5.41 -7.27
C PRO A 217 16.51 -6.06 -6.20
N GLY A 218 17.65 -6.61 -6.60
CA GLY A 218 18.51 -7.40 -5.72
C GLY A 218 18.24 -8.91 -5.77
N GLY A 219 17.14 -9.32 -6.44
CA GLY A 219 16.83 -10.73 -6.67
C GLY A 219 16.06 -11.40 -5.52
N ILE A 220 15.60 -12.61 -5.80
CA ILE A 220 14.74 -13.40 -4.91
C ILE A 220 15.45 -13.72 -3.58
N ASP A 221 16.72 -14.10 -3.64
CA ASP A 221 17.45 -14.53 -2.46
C ASP A 221 17.66 -13.42 -1.43
N ALA A 222 17.91 -12.19 -1.88
CA ALA A 222 18.00 -11.03 -1.01
C ALA A 222 16.68 -10.77 -0.25
N TYR A 223 15.53 -10.94 -0.94
CA TYR A 223 14.22 -10.79 -0.32
C TYR A 223 13.91 -11.93 0.67
N ARG A 224 14.21 -13.17 0.30
CA ARG A 224 14.01 -14.34 1.17
C ARG A 224 14.82 -14.20 2.46
N GLU A 225 16.09 -13.85 2.35
CA GLU A 225 16.98 -13.67 3.50
C GLU A 225 16.48 -12.54 4.41
N LEU A 226 16.10 -11.40 3.83
CA LEU A 226 15.59 -10.28 4.60
C LEU A 226 14.26 -10.63 5.31
N ILE A 227 13.31 -11.28 4.64
CA ILE A 227 12.04 -11.69 5.25
C ILE A 227 12.31 -12.69 6.38
N ARG A 228 13.21 -13.67 6.16
CA ARG A 228 13.60 -14.66 7.15
C ARG A 228 14.28 -14.04 8.37
N SER A 229 15.03 -12.97 8.18
CA SER A 229 15.77 -12.29 9.28
C SER A 229 14.86 -11.59 10.27
N GLY A 230 13.57 -11.35 9.96
CA GLY A 230 12.64 -10.65 10.82
C GLY A 230 12.95 -9.16 11.03
N ARG A 231 13.75 -8.54 10.16
CA ARG A 231 14.09 -7.11 10.25
C ARG A 231 12.93 -6.19 9.91
N CYS A 232 11.85 -6.73 9.33
CA CYS A 232 10.61 -6.03 9.08
C CYS A 232 9.42 -6.98 9.10
N ARG A 233 8.22 -6.44 9.33
CA ARG A 233 6.95 -7.13 9.11
C ARG A 233 6.58 -7.03 7.63
N ALA A 234 6.98 -8.05 6.87
CA ALA A 234 6.84 -8.04 5.41
C ALA A 234 5.41 -8.40 4.96
N ILE A 235 4.85 -7.60 4.06
CA ILE A 235 3.60 -7.86 3.33
C ILE A 235 3.96 -8.13 1.88
N ALA A 236 3.59 -9.30 1.37
CA ALA A 236 3.81 -9.65 -0.03
C ALA A 236 2.71 -9.06 -0.91
N MET A 237 3.08 -8.24 -1.89
CA MET A 237 2.23 -7.83 -3.01
C MET A 237 2.74 -8.42 -4.32
N SER A 238 1.93 -8.35 -5.39
CA SER A 238 2.29 -8.86 -6.74
C SER A 238 2.69 -10.35 -6.75
N VAL A 239 2.10 -11.15 -5.88
CA VAL A 239 2.41 -12.57 -5.68
C VAL A 239 2.27 -13.36 -6.98
N PHE A 240 1.27 -13.02 -7.80
CA PHE A 240 1.02 -13.67 -9.10
C PHE A 240 1.88 -13.12 -10.25
N ALA A 241 2.80 -12.19 -9.97
CA ALA A 241 3.62 -11.52 -10.98
C ALA A 241 2.80 -11.03 -12.19
N SER A 242 1.70 -10.33 -11.92
CA SER A 242 0.72 -9.88 -12.93
C SER A 242 0.05 -11.00 -13.76
N GLY A 243 -0.02 -12.22 -13.20
CA GLY A 243 -0.62 -13.39 -13.85
C GLY A 243 0.37 -14.26 -14.63
N ALA A 244 1.68 -14.00 -14.49
CA ALA A 244 2.72 -14.82 -15.10
C ALA A 244 2.94 -16.17 -14.39
N ILE A 245 2.43 -16.32 -13.17
CA ILE A 245 2.58 -17.55 -12.36
C ILE A 245 1.18 -18.12 -12.08
N PRO A 246 0.98 -19.44 -12.22
CA PRO A 246 -0.25 -20.10 -11.81
C PRO A 246 -0.56 -19.83 -10.33
N PRO A 247 -1.83 -19.58 -9.94
CA PRO A 247 -2.18 -19.18 -8.58
C PRO A 247 -1.70 -20.13 -7.48
N THR A 248 -1.86 -21.44 -7.68
CA THR A 248 -1.43 -22.46 -6.70
C THR A 248 0.08 -22.39 -6.48
N GLU A 249 0.86 -22.37 -7.55
CA GLU A 249 2.33 -22.32 -7.49
C GLU A 249 2.82 -21.03 -6.82
N ALA A 250 2.22 -19.88 -7.17
CA ALA A 250 2.57 -18.60 -6.60
C ALA A 250 2.31 -18.56 -5.09
N ILE A 251 1.15 -19.06 -4.66
CA ILE A 251 0.75 -19.05 -3.25
C ILE A 251 1.57 -20.05 -2.43
N GLU A 252 1.77 -21.26 -2.92
CA GLU A 252 2.61 -22.26 -2.23
C GLU A 252 4.03 -21.71 -2.01
N TRP A 253 4.60 -21.06 -3.03
CA TRP A 253 5.93 -20.50 -2.90
C TRP A 253 5.97 -19.32 -1.91
N VAL A 254 5.05 -18.36 -2.00
CA VAL A 254 5.08 -17.20 -1.10
C VAL A 254 4.78 -17.58 0.35
N CYS A 255 3.87 -18.53 0.57
CA CYS A 255 3.55 -19.03 1.90
C CYS A 255 4.66 -19.89 2.51
N SER A 256 5.59 -20.43 1.71
CA SER A 256 6.78 -21.15 2.21
C SER A 256 7.85 -20.22 2.77
N LEU A 257 7.75 -18.90 2.55
CA LEU A 257 8.71 -17.93 3.06
C LEU A 257 8.58 -17.76 4.58
N GLN A 258 9.58 -18.22 5.31
CA GLN A 258 9.64 -18.03 6.76
C GLN A 258 9.76 -16.53 7.10
N GLY A 259 8.97 -16.06 8.05
CA GLY A 259 8.97 -14.66 8.48
C GLY A 259 8.03 -13.74 7.68
N LEU A 260 7.34 -14.23 6.65
CA LEU A 260 6.32 -13.45 5.96
C LEU A 260 5.09 -13.24 6.86
N HIS A 261 4.65 -11.98 7.01
CA HIS A 261 3.54 -11.64 7.90
C HIS A 261 2.19 -11.66 7.21
N SER A 262 2.10 -11.10 6.00
CA SER A 262 0.83 -10.92 5.32
C SER A 262 0.96 -11.02 3.81
N ILE A 263 -0.16 -11.29 3.15
CA ILE A 263 -0.30 -11.23 1.69
C ILE A 263 -1.42 -10.25 1.38
N VAL A 264 -1.16 -9.30 0.48
CA VAL A 264 -2.19 -8.47 -0.14
C VAL A 264 -2.47 -8.97 -1.55
N PHE A 265 -3.74 -9.19 -1.83
CA PHE A 265 -4.20 -9.58 -3.16
C PHE A 265 -5.49 -8.86 -3.54
N GLY A 266 -5.74 -8.75 -4.84
CA GLY A 266 -6.97 -8.22 -5.40
C GLY A 266 -7.65 -9.24 -6.30
N ALA A 267 -8.97 -9.26 -6.27
CA ALA A 267 -9.80 -10.06 -7.17
C ALA A 267 -11.14 -9.35 -7.39
N SER A 268 -11.78 -9.59 -8.54
CA SER A 268 -13.04 -8.92 -8.91
C SER A 268 -14.26 -9.84 -8.86
N SER A 269 -14.09 -11.12 -8.58
CA SER A 269 -15.19 -12.10 -8.51
C SER A 269 -15.22 -12.88 -7.20
N PRO A 270 -16.42 -13.25 -6.70
CA PRO A 270 -16.57 -14.06 -5.48
C PRO A 270 -15.82 -15.39 -5.54
N ARG A 271 -15.77 -16.01 -6.72
CA ARG A 271 -15.07 -17.28 -6.94
C ARG A 271 -13.57 -17.09 -6.72
N ASN A 272 -12.96 -16.09 -7.36
CA ASN A 272 -11.52 -15.85 -7.27
C ASN A 272 -11.12 -15.42 -5.85
N ILE A 273 -11.95 -14.64 -5.16
CA ILE A 273 -11.72 -14.25 -3.76
C ILE A 273 -11.63 -15.49 -2.88
N ARG A 274 -12.66 -16.36 -2.92
CA ARG A 274 -12.70 -17.59 -2.11
C ARG A 274 -11.56 -18.53 -2.46
N GLN A 275 -11.34 -18.80 -3.73
CA GLN A 275 -10.27 -19.69 -4.19
C GLN A 275 -8.89 -19.21 -3.73
N THR A 276 -8.58 -17.91 -3.89
CA THR A 276 -7.29 -17.36 -3.45
C THR A 276 -7.14 -17.44 -1.93
N LYS A 277 -8.18 -17.10 -1.18
CA LYS A 277 -8.18 -17.22 0.28
C LYS A 277 -7.93 -18.65 0.74
N GLU A 278 -8.69 -19.61 0.20
CA GLU A 278 -8.57 -21.04 0.54
C GLU A 278 -7.16 -21.58 0.24
N LEU A 279 -6.59 -21.21 -0.90
CA LEU A 279 -5.22 -21.60 -1.24
C LEU A 279 -4.20 -21.06 -0.23
N ILE A 280 -4.34 -19.79 0.16
CA ILE A 280 -3.44 -19.17 1.14
C ILE A 280 -3.58 -19.81 2.52
N GLU A 281 -4.81 -20.05 2.99
CA GLU A 281 -5.06 -20.68 4.28
C GLU A 281 -4.54 -22.13 4.32
N GLN A 282 -4.74 -22.90 3.26
CA GLN A 282 -4.22 -24.26 3.14
C GLN A 282 -2.69 -24.28 3.10
N ALA A 283 -2.06 -23.38 2.34
CA ALA A 283 -0.61 -23.31 2.22
C ALA A 283 0.05 -22.90 3.56
N TRP A 284 -0.50 -21.91 4.26
CA TRP A 284 0.00 -21.53 5.58
C TRP A 284 -0.32 -22.52 6.69
N GLY A 285 -1.44 -23.26 6.59
CA GLY A 285 -1.80 -24.34 7.53
C GLY A 285 -0.89 -25.56 7.47
N ARG A 286 -0.20 -25.76 6.35
CA ARG A 286 0.79 -26.86 6.18
C ARG A 286 2.13 -26.57 6.86
N GLY A 287 2.35 -25.33 7.33
CA GLY A 287 3.64 -24.90 7.87
C GLY A 287 4.71 -24.70 6.77
N PRO A 288 5.89 -24.16 7.12
CA PRO A 288 6.99 -24.08 6.16
C PRO A 288 7.40 -25.50 5.74
N VAL A 289 7.53 -25.71 4.44
CA VAL A 289 8.13 -26.96 3.90
C VAL A 289 9.58 -27.00 4.40
N PRO A 290 10.04 -28.13 4.98
CA PRO A 290 11.37 -28.23 5.58
C PRO A 290 12.51 -27.99 4.59
#